data_57c4df360c328a9e4f06404eda52f549
#
_entry.id   57c4df360c328a9e4f06404eda52f549
#
_cell.length_a   1.000
_cell.length_b   1.000
_cell.length_c   1.000
_cell.angle_alpha   90.00
_cell.angle_beta   90.00
_cell.angle_gamma   90.00
#
_symmetry.space_group_name_H-M   'P 1'
#
loop_
_entity.id
_entity.type
_entity.pdbx_description
1 polymer ?
#
loop_
_entity_poly.entity_id
_entity_poly.type
_entity_poly.pdbx_seq_one_letter_code
_entity_poly.pdbx_strand_id
1 'polypeptide(L)'
;MNDEEFRREYEQRLPDFERITDEIANSLQYGLSEKKIQVDAVRGRVKEFDSFMEKIRRKNLQNPFQEINDIVGIRVICLYRDDIEKIQNIVCDAFAVISDDDKTDSTESDRFGYAGSHIIARLDNKQNASLPPNLHNLRFEIQIRTIAQHAWASVSHHLFYKKSDKTPKDLHAISALFYVADSHFLLLRNEQSHREQIQ
;
A
#
# COMPACT_ATOMS: atom_id res chain seq x y z
N MET A 1 15.09 9.43 22.73
CA MET A 1 14.68 8.12 23.26
C MET A 1 15.72 7.08 22.89
N ASN A 2 15.99 6.12 23.79
CA ASN A 2 16.83 4.97 23.48
C ASN A 2 16.01 3.84 22.85
N ASP A 3 16.67 2.78 22.36
CA ASP A 3 15.99 1.66 21.65
C ASP A 3 14.95 0.94 22.55
N GLU A 4 15.20 0.85 23.86
CA GLU A 4 14.27 0.21 24.80
C GLU A 4 13.02 1.06 25.07
N GLU A 5 13.19 2.38 25.10
CA GLU A 5 12.05 3.32 25.24
C GLU A 5 11.16 3.25 23.99
N PHE A 6 11.76 3.23 22.78
CA PHE A 6 11.00 3.05 21.55
C PHE A 6 10.27 1.71 21.50
N ARG A 7 10.90 0.63 21.95
CA ARG A 7 10.28 -0.69 22.01
C ARG A 7 9.06 -0.68 22.92
N ARG A 8 9.20 -0.16 24.12
CA ARG A 8 8.11 -0.09 25.09
C ARG A 8 6.92 0.72 24.54
N GLU A 9 7.20 1.88 23.96
CA GLU A 9 6.14 2.74 23.40
C GLU A 9 5.48 2.08 22.18
N TYR A 10 6.26 1.40 21.33
CA TYR A 10 5.75 0.67 20.18
C TYR A 10 4.82 -0.48 20.63
N GLU A 11 5.26 -1.30 21.59
CA GLU A 11 4.49 -2.42 22.11
C GLU A 11 3.19 -1.97 22.81
N GLN A 12 3.21 -0.83 23.50
CA GLN A 12 2.00 -0.25 24.07
C GLN A 12 0.96 0.18 23.03
N ARG A 13 1.42 0.64 21.85
CA ARG A 13 0.53 1.08 20.76
C ARG A 13 0.16 -0.02 19.79
N LEU A 14 0.86 -1.15 19.82
CA LEU A 14 0.66 -2.24 18.86
C LEU A 14 -0.78 -2.73 18.76
N PRO A 15 -1.51 -2.99 19.86
CA PRO A 15 -2.92 -3.41 19.79
C PRO A 15 -3.82 -2.38 19.07
N ASP A 16 -3.53 -1.10 19.27
CA ASP A 16 -4.27 -0.03 18.60
C ASP A 16 -3.94 0.04 17.10
N PHE A 17 -2.67 -0.14 16.75
CA PHE A 17 -2.27 -0.21 15.33
C PHE A 17 -2.93 -1.38 14.61
N GLU A 18 -2.98 -2.55 15.24
CA GLU A 18 -3.65 -3.74 14.71
C GLU A 18 -5.13 -3.48 14.51
N ARG A 19 -5.84 -2.96 15.53
CA ARG A 19 -7.25 -2.62 15.44
C ARG A 19 -7.56 -1.62 14.32
N ILE A 20 -6.78 -0.54 14.22
CA ILE A 20 -6.95 0.46 13.16
C ILE A 20 -6.68 -0.14 11.78
N THR A 21 -5.69 -1.02 11.68
CA THR A 21 -5.38 -1.74 10.44
C THR A 21 -6.59 -2.52 9.95
N ASP A 22 -7.25 -3.26 10.85
CA ASP A 22 -8.44 -4.04 10.55
C ASP A 22 -9.64 -3.14 10.19
N GLU A 23 -9.85 -2.05 10.93
CA GLU A 23 -10.92 -1.08 10.65
C GLU A 23 -10.78 -0.46 9.26
N ILE A 24 -9.56 -0.05 8.87
CA ILE A 24 -9.29 0.52 7.55
C ILE A 24 -9.50 -0.54 6.45
N ALA A 25 -8.97 -1.75 6.66
CA ALA A 25 -9.13 -2.84 5.69
C ALA A 25 -10.61 -3.19 5.46
N ASN A 26 -11.40 -3.27 6.54
CA ASN A 26 -12.84 -3.54 6.47
C ASN A 26 -13.60 -2.40 5.78
N SER A 27 -13.26 -1.15 6.05
CA SER A 27 -13.86 0.02 5.38
C SER A 27 -13.61 -0.01 3.88
N LEU A 28 -12.38 -0.31 3.45
CA LEU A 28 -12.06 -0.46 2.04
C LEU A 28 -12.80 -1.63 1.40
N GLN A 29 -12.86 -2.78 2.07
CA GLN A 29 -13.55 -3.96 1.56
C GLN A 29 -15.05 -3.69 1.38
N TYR A 30 -15.66 -2.96 2.30
CA TYR A 30 -17.04 -2.51 2.16
C TYR A 30 -17.21 -1.58 0.94
N GLY A 31 -16.40 -0.54 0.78
CA GLY A 31 -16.46 0.38 -0.35
C GLY A 31 -16.26 -0.32 -1.70
N LEU A 32 -15.33 -1.29 -1.77
CA LEU A 32 -15.10 -2.12 -2.96
C LEU A 32 -16.34 -2.97 -3.32
N SER A 33 -16.98 -3.55 -2.31
CA SER A 33 -18.21 -4.36 -2.48
C SER A 33 -19.36 -3.50 -2.99
N GLU A 34 -19.59 -2.33 -2.40
CA GLU A 34 -20.62 -1.38 -2.82
C GLU A 34 -20.46 -0.95 -4.29
N LYS A 35 -19.22 -0.73 -4.70
CA LYS A 35 -18.89 -0.36 -6.11
C LYS A 35 -18.74 -1.56 -7.02
N LYS A 36 -18.94 -2.79 -6.53
CA LYS A 36 -18.80 -4.06 -7.28
C LYS A 36 -17.41 -4.21 -7.93
N ILE A 37 -16.38 -3.71 -7.31
CA ILE A 37 -14.99 -3.85 -7.78
C ILE A 37 -14.43 -5.16 -7.21
N GLN A 38 -14.06 -6.07 -8.10
CA GLN A 38 -13.44 -7.33 -7.72
C GLN A 38 -11.95 -7.14 -7.47
N VAL A 39 -11.49 -7.63 -6.32
CA VAL A 39 -10.08 -7.62 -5.93
C VAL A 39 -9.63 -9.02 -5.52
N ASP A 40 -8.36 -9.32 -5.72
CA ASP A 40 -7.74 -10.55 -5.22
C ASP A 40 -7.66 -10.52 -3.68
N ALA A 41 -7.21 -9.39 -3.12
CA ALA A 41 -7.09 -9.25 -1.68
C ALA A 41 -7.09 -7.79 -1.22
N VAL A 42 -7.57 -7.59 0.00
CA VAL A 42 -7.26 -6.42 0.85
C VAL A 42 -6.48 -6.95 2.06
N ARG A 43 -5.25 -6.51 2.24
CA ARG A 43 -4.34 -7.00 3.30
C ARG A 43 -3.84 -5.84 4.14
N GLY A 44 -4.15 -5.89 5.43
CA GLY A 44 -3.55 -4.99 6.40
C GLY A 44 -2.25 -5.55 6.96
N ARG A 45 -1.35 -4.67 7.36
CA ARG A 45 -0.16 -5.02 8.13
C ARG A 45 0.24 -3.89 9.06
N VAL A 46 0.75 -4.22 10.23
CA VAL A 46 1.53 -3.31 11.06
C VAL A 46 3.02 -3.55 10.74
N LYS A 47 3.80 -2.48 10.64
CA LYS A 47 5.23 -2.54 10.36
C LYS A 47 5.95 -3.21 11.53
N GLU A 48 6.74 -4.25 11.27
CA GLU A 48 7.54 -4.93 12.29
C GLU A 48 8.48 -3.97 13.01
N PHE A 49 8.67 -4.16 14.32
CA PHE A 49 9.50 -3.27 15.15
C PHE A 49 10.92 -3.07 14.60
N ASP A 50 11.56 -4.14 14.14
CA ASP A 50 12.93 -4.05 13.61
C ASP A 50 12.98 -3.19 12.34
N SER A 51 11.96 -3.29 11.46
CA SER A 51 11.82 -2.45 10.26
C SER A 51 11.49 -1.00 10.63
N PHE A 52 10.73 -0.78 11.71
CA PHE A 52 10.46 0.54 12.25
C PHE A 52 11.76 1.19 12.75
N MET A 53 12.56 0.49 13.54
CA MET A 53 13.86 0.97 14.04
C MET A 53 14.88 1.22 12.93
N GLU A 54 14.94 0.33 11.91
CA GLU A 54 15.79 0.54 10.74
C GLU A 54 15.43 1.85 10.02
N LYS A 55 14.12 2.14 9.86
CA LYS A 55 13.65 3.37 9.21
C LYS A 55 14.00 4.61 10.03
N ILE A 56 13.87 4.56 11.36
CA ILE A 56 14.29 5.65 12.27
C ILE A 56 15.77 5.99 12.06
N ARG A 57 16.64 4.97 12.11
CA ARG A 57 18.08 5.16 11.99
C ARG A 57 18.46 5.67 10.59
N ARG A 58 17.89 5.10 9.53
CA ARG A 58 18.17 5.48 8.14
C ARG A 58 17.75 6.92 7.83
N LYS A 59 16.59 7.35 8.33
CA LYS A 59 16.03 8.69 8.07
C LYS A 59 16.37 9.70 9.18
N ASN A 60 17.05 9.29 10.24
CA ASN A 60 17.39 10.11 11.43
C ASN A 60 16.16 10.84 12.01
N LEU A 61 15.05 10.09 12.21
CA LEU A 61 13.78 10.66 12.64
C LEU A 61 13.80 11.02 14.12
N GLN A 62 13.18 12.16 14.47
CA GLN A 62 13.09 12.65 15.85
C GLN A 62 11.77 12.25 16.52
N ASN A 63 10.67 12.25 15.75
CA ASN A 63 9.32 11.90 16.20
C ASN A 63 8.74 10.77 15.33
N PRO A 64 9.30 9.54 15.41
CA PRO A 64 9.02 8.48 14.43
C PRO A 64 7.56 8.07 14.35
N PHE A 65 6.80 8.11 15.45
CA PHE A 65 5.38 7.77 15.45
C PHE A 65 4.50 8.79 14.68
N GLN A 66 5.01 9.99 14.43
CA GLN A 66 4.34 11.02 13.63
C GLN A 66 4.92 11.14 12.21
N GLU A 67 6.21 10.80 12.05
CA GLU A 67 6.93 10.98 10.79
C GLU A 67 6.89 9.75 9.89
N ILE A 68 6.69 8.55 10.47
CA ILE A 68 6.59 7.31 9.69
C ILE A 68 5.14 7.10 9.24
N ASN A 69 4.90 7.18 7.94
CA ASN A 69 3.56 7.07 7.34
C ASN A 69 3.08 5.62 7.16
N ASP A 70 3.97 4.63 7.24
CA ASP A 70 3.71 3.22 6.94
C ASP A 70 3.82 2.31 8.16
N ILE A 71 3.57 2.84 9.38
CA ILE A 71 3.41 2.00 10.59
C ILE A 71 2.20 1.10 10.39
N VAL A 72 1.07 1.68 9.97
CA VAL A 72 -0.11 0.98 9.48
C VAL A 72 -0.08 1.04 7.96
N GLY A 73 -0.15 -0.12 7.32
CA GLY A 73 -0.14 -0.24 5.87
C GLY A 73 -1.26 -1.14 5.37
N ILE A 74 -1.97 -0.71 4.34
CA ILE A 74 -2.99 -1.52 3.67
C ILE A 74 -2.54 -1.76 2.23
N ARG A 75 -2.73 -2.97 1.76
CA ARG A 75 -2.50 -3.31 0.36
C ARG A 75 -3.78 -3.81 -0.27
N VAL A 76 -4.22 -3.14 -1.34
CA VAL A 76 -5.32 -3.57 -2.19
C VAL A 76 -4.72 -4.16 -3.46
N ILE A 77 -5.02 -5.42 -3.74
CA ILE A 77 -4.55 -6.12 -4.94
C ILE A 77 -5.75 -6.29 -5.86
N CYS A 78 -5.82 -5.48 -6.91
CA CYS A 78 -6.88 -5.54 -7.91
C CYS A 78 -6.48 -6.44 -9.09
N LEU A 79 -7.48 -6.87 -9.86
CA LEU A 79 -7.25 -7.75 -11.01
C LEU A 79 -6.80 -6.96 -12.24
N TYR A 80 -7.31 -5.74 -12.43
CA TYR A 80 -7.14 -4.97 -13.66
C TYR A 80 -6.68 -3.54 -13.38
N ARG A 81 -5.93 -2.97 -14.32
CA ARG A 81 -5.33 -1.63 -14.18
C ARG A 81 -6.35 -0.50 -14.12
N ASP A 82 -7.45 -0.62 -14.84
CA ASP A 82 -8.52 0.39 -14.84
C ASP A 82 -9.33 0.43 -13.55
N ASP A 83 -9.14 -0.54 -12.65
CA ASP A 83 -9.73 -0.51 -11.32
C ASP A 83 -8.89 0.30 -10.31
N ILE A 84 -7.60 0.61 -10.61
CA ILE A 84 -6.74 1.39 -9.73
C ILE A 84 -7.35 2.75 -9.43
N GLU A 85 -7.74 3.52 -10.46
CA GLU A 85 -8.34 4.84 -10.30
C GLU A 85 -9.68 4.78 -9.55
N LYS A 86 -10.49 3.75 -9.80
CA LYS A 86 -11.75 3.55 -9.07
C LYS A 86 -11.51 3.28 -7.58
N ILE A 87 -10.46 2.52 -7.26
CA ILE A 87 -10.06 2.23 -5.89
C ILE A 87 -9.47 3.48 -5.21
N GLN A 88 -8.67 4.29 -5.93
CA GLN A 88 -8.22 5.59 -5.45
C GLN A 88 -9.38 6.50 -5.06
N ASN A 89 -10.44 6.56 -5.88
CA ASN A 89 -11.64 7.33 -5.57
C ASN A 89 -12.34 6.81 -4.29
N ILE A 90 -12.42 5.50 -4.07
CA ILE A 90 -12.95 4.93 -2.82
C ILE A 90 -12.10 5.36 -1.61
N VAL A 91 -10.77 5.37 -1.75
CA VAL A 91 -9.87 5.84 -0.70
C VAL A 91 -10.11 7.32 -0.40
N CYS A 92 -10.23 8.16 -1.42
CA CYS A 92 -10.50 9.60 -1.27
C CYS A 92 -11.86 9.89 -0.63
N ASP A 93 -12.87 9.05 -0.92
CA ASP A 93 -14.21 9.17 -0.31
C ASP A 93 -14.22 8.73 1.17
N ALA A 94 -13.38 7.75 1.52
CA ALA A 94 -13.37 7.14 2.84
C ALA A 94 -12.41 7.82 3.84
N PHE A 95 -11.33 8.45 3.38
CA PHE A 95 -10.25 8.93 4.24
C PHE A 95 -9.76 10.32 3.84
N ALA A 96 -9.16 11.03 4.80
CA ALA A 96 -8.51 12.31 4.52
C ALA A 96 -7.12 12.07 3.89
N VAL A 97 -7.03 12.17 2.57
CA VAL A 97 -5.77 12.00 1.83
C VAL A 97 -4.83 13.18 2.13
N ILE A 98 -3.57 12.85 2.45
CA ILE A 98 -2.50 13.81 2.77
C ILE A 98 -1.61 14.01 1.55
N SER A 99 -1.20 12.93 0.91
CA SER A 99 -0.45 12.94 -0.33
C SER A 99 -0.82 11.71 -1.16
N ASP A 100 -0.90 11.93 -2.46
CA ASP A 100 -0.98 10.87 -3.45
C ASP A 100 0.40 10.84 -4.10
N ASP A 101 1.35 10.17 -3.45
CA ASP A 101 2.72 10.09 -3.92
C ASP A 101 2.87 9.00 -4.96
N ASP A 102 2.59 9.38 -6.19
CA ASP A 102 2.91 8.56 -7.35
C ASP A 102 4.43 8.39 -7.55
N LYS A 103 5.32 9.10 -6.82
CA LYS A 103 6.74 9.15 -7.26
C LYS A 103 7.85 9.47 -6.26
N THR A 104 7.66 9.77 -4.99
CA THR A 104 8.77 10.43 -4.27
C THR A 104 9.60 9.60 -3.30
N ASP A 105 9.20 8.40 -2.95
CA ASP A 105 10.08 7.45 -2.27
C ASP A 105 10.19 6.19 -3.13
N SER A 106 10.86 6.32 -4.30
CA SER A 106 11.16 5.19 -5.15
C SER A 106 11.92 4.14 -4.34
N THR A 107 11.20 3.17 -3.82
CA THR A 107 11.81 1.92 -3.41
C THR A 107 12.47 1.31 -4.64
N GLU A 108 13.50 0.49 -4.47
CA GLU A 108 14.21 -0.11 -5.61
C GLU A 108 13.29 -0.83 -6.61
N SER A 109 12.10 -1.28 -6.19
CA SER A 109 11.08 -1.87 -7.06
C SER A 109 10.44 -0.86 -8.03
N ASP A 110 10.40 0.43 -7.67
CA ASP A 110 9.79 1.49 -8.49
C ASP A 110 10.77 2.02 -9.55
N ARG A 111 12.07 1.75 -9.39
CA ARG A 111 13.11 2.14 -10.36
C ARG A 111 12.88 1.58 -11.78
N PHE A 112 12.00 0.58 -11.91
CA PHE A 112 11.73 -0.08 -13.18
C PHE A 112 10.42 0.37 -13.85
N GLY A 113 9.76 1.41 -13.32
CA GLY A 113 8.60 2.02 -13.99
C GLY A 113 7.32 1.18 -13.99
N TYR A 114 7.26 0.09 -13.20
CA TYR A 114 6.07 -0.75 -13.06
C TYR A 114 5.63 -0.77 -11.59
N ALA A 115 5.31 0.41 -11.07
CA ALA A 115 4.89 0.65 -9.70
C ALA A 115 3.37 0.68 -9.57
N GLY A 116 2.88 0.37 -8.37
CA GLY A 116 1.50 0.63 -7.97
C GLY A 116 1.30 2.06 -7.49
N SER A 117 0.06 2.42 -7.16
CA SER A 117 -0.25 3.69 -6.50
C SER A 117 -0.02 3.58 -4.99
N HIS A 118 0.54 4.64 -4.39
CA HIS A 118 0.79 4.78 -2.96
C HIS A 118 0.11 6.04 -2.44
N ILE A 119 -0.85 5.88 -1.55
CA ILE A 119 -1.62 6.98 -0.96
C ILE A 119 -1.31 7.03 0.53
N ILE A 120 -0.90 8.21 1.01
CA ILE A 120 -0.80 8.49 2.43
C ILE A 120 -2.08 9.20 2.87
N ALA A 121 -2.76 8.61 3.84
CA ALA A 121 -4.01 9.12 4.36
C ALA A 121 -4.02 9.14 5.89
N ARG A 122 -5.04 9.73 6.46
CA ARG A 122 -5.41 9.68 7.87
C ARG A 122 -6.91 9.48 8.00
N LEU A 123 -7.35 9.05 9.16
CA LEU A 123 -8.76 9.03 9.48
C LEU A 123 -9.31 10.45 9.54
N ASP A 124 -10.55 10.65 9.13
CA ASP A 124 -11.19 11.96 9.22
C ASP A 124 -11.51 12.34 10.69
N ASN A 125 -11.98 13.57 10.91
CA ASN A 125 -12.28 14.06 12.26
C ASN A 125 -13.41 13.27 12.96
N LYS A 126 -14.34 12.67 12.22
CA LYS A 126 -15.44 11.87 12.78
C LYS A 126 -14.92 10.49 13.20
N GLN A 127 -14.10 9.89 12.37
CA GLN A 127 -13.44 8.61 12.67
C GLN A 127 -12.46 8.76 13.83
N ASN A 128 -11.69 9.84 13.87
CA ASN A 128 -10.79 10.15 14.99
C ASN A 128 -11.49 10.31 16.34
N ALA A 129 -12.75 10.78 16.36
CA ALA A 129 -13.48 10.98 17.62
C ALA A 129 -13.69 9.68 18.41
N SER A 130 -13.66 8.52 17.78
CA SER A 130 -13.77 7.20 18.43
C SER A 130 -12.41 6.62 18.86
N LEU A 131 -11.31 7.28 18.53
CA LEU A 131 -9.96 6.80 18.82
C LEU A 131 -9.36 7.46 20.07
N PRO A 132 -8.43 6.77 20.77
CA PRO A 132 -7.60 7.39 21.78
C PRO A 132 -6.84 8.61 21.24
N PRO A 133 -6.66 9.69 22.04
CA PRO A 133 -6.02 10.91 21.58
C PRO A 133 -4.61 10.75 21.00
N ASN A 134 -3.85 9.75 21.48
CA ASN A 134 -2.50 9.44 20.98
C ASN A 134 -2.47 8.85 19.57
N LEU A 135 -3.63 8.47 19.03
CA LEU A 135 -3.80 7.95 17.67
C LEU A 135 -4.45 8.96 16.74
N HIS A 136 -4.92 10.08 17.27
CA HIS A 136 -5.39 11.18 16.45
C HIS A 136 -4.24 11.61 15.50
N ASN A 137 -4.56 11.80 14.23
CA ASN A 137 -3.60 12.12 13.17
C ASN A 137 -2.60 11.00 12.81
N LEU A 138 -2.85 9.75 13.25
CA LEU A 138 -2.08 8.61 12.74
C LEU A 138 -2.18 8.59 11.22
N ARG A 139 -1.02 8.56 10.57
CA ARG A 139 -0.91 8.41 9.12
C ARG A 139 -0.76 6.94 8.79
N PHE A 140 -1.36 6.54 7.68
CA PHE A 140 -1.24 5.20 7.16
C PHE A 140 -1.04 5.22 5.64
N GLU A 141 -0.41 4.18 5.13
CA GLU A 141 -0.15 4.00 3.72
C GLU A 141 -1.14 3.01 3.11
N ILE A 142 -1.77 3.37 2.00
CA ILE A 142 -2.55 2.46 1.16
C ILE A 142 -1.81 2.25 -0.14
N GLN A 143 -1.43 1.00 -0.42
CA GLN A 143 -0.80 0.57 -1.66
C GLN A 143 -1.85 -0.11 -2.54
N ILE A 144 -2.09 0.42 -3.73
CA ILE A 144 -2.99 -0.16 -4.71
C ILE A 144 -2.16 -0.71 -5.85
N ARG A 145 -2.29 -2.01 -6.13
CA ARG A 145 -1.49 -2.72 -7.14
C ARG A 145 -2.37 -3.69 -7.88
N THR A 146 -2.09 -3.90 -9.17
CA THR A 146 -2.64 -5.07 -9.86
C THR A 146 -1.95 -6.35 -9.36
N ILE A 147 -2.55 -7.50 -9.64
CA ILE A 147 -1.95 -8.81 -9.32
C ILE A 147 -0.58 -8.97 -9.98
N ALA A 148 -0.40 -8.47 -11.20
CA ALA A 148 0.87 -8.51 -11.92
C ALA A 148 1.91 -7.57 -11.28
N GLN A 149 1.52 -6.35 -10.89
CA GLN A 149 2.38 -5.42 -10.13
C GLN A 149 2.76 -6.00 -8.77
N HIS A 150 1.81 -6.67 -8.10
CA HIS A 150 2.09 -7.31 -6.83
C HIS A 150 3.08 -8.47 -6.96
N ALA A 151 2.90 -9.31 -7.97
CA ALA A 151 3.83 -10.41 -8.26
C ALA A 151 5.24 -9.89 -8.57
N TRP A 152 5.35 -8.87 -9.44
CA TRP A 152 6.62 -8.22 -9.74
C TRP A 152 7.31 -7.66 -8.50
N ALA A 153 6.59 -6.89 -7.69
CA ALA A 153 7.12 -6.29 -6.46
C ALA A 153 7.59 -7.35 -5.46
N SER A 154 6.89 -8.48 -5.37
CA SER A 154 7.27 -9.58 -4.48
C SER A 154 8.55 -10.27 -4.94
N VAL A 155 8.66 -10.57 -6.24
CA VAL A 155 9.85 -11.22 -6.83
C VAL A 155 11.06 -10.28 -6.77
N SER A 156 10.91 -9.03 -7.20
CA SER A 156 12.01 -8.06 -7.23
C SER A 156 12.53 -7.78 -5.81
N HIS A 157 11.64 -7.62 -4.84
CA HIS A 157 12.05 -7.45 -3.44
C HIS A 157 12.83 -8.67 -2.92
N HIS A 158 12.36 -9.89 -3.19
CA HIS A 158 13.05 -11.10 -2.73
C HIS A 158 14.43 -11.27 -3.36
N LEU A 159 14.58 -10.94 -4.63
CA LEU A 159 15.84 -11.12 -5.36
C LEU A 159 16.87 -10.04 -5.02
N PHE A 160 16.43 -8.78 -4.78
CA PHE A 160 17.30 -7.61 -4.74
C PHE A 160 17.33 -6.87 -3.41
N TYR A 161 16.48 -7.27 -2.45
CA TYR A 161 16.51 -6.67 -1.12
C TYR A 161 17.89 -6.86 -0.47
N LYS A 162 18.57 -5.75 -0.17
CA LYS A 162 19.91 -5.71 0.46
C LYS A 162 21.06 -6.31 -0.37
N LYS A 163 20.89 -6.60 -1.65
CA LYS A 163 21.99 -7.07 -2.53
C LYS A 163 22.47 -5.93 -3.41
N SER A 164 23.79 -5.74 -3.39
CA SER A 164 24.66 -4.75 -4.05
C SER A 164 24.16 -3.96 -5.28
N ASP A 165 24.76 -2.79 -5.47
CA ASP A 165 24.59 -1.71 -6.44
C ASP A 165 24.48 -2.05 -7.95
N LYS A 166 24.50 -3.31 -8.33
CA LYS A 166 24.38 -3.71 -9.75
C LYS A 166 23.03 -4.35 -10.02
N THR A 167 22.11 -3.53 -10.49
CA THR A 167 20.84 -3.99 -11.05
C THR A 167 21.11 -4.79 -12.32
N PRO A 168 20.66 -6.05 -12.42
CA PRO A 168 20.79 -6.83 -13.65
C PRO A 168 20.08 -6.10 -14.81
N LYS A 169 20.73 -6.04 -15.97
CA LYS A 169 20.15 -5.40 -17.19
C LYS A 169 18.81 -6.00 -17.58
N ASP A 170 18.57 -7.27 -17.22
CA ASP A 170 17.36 -8.01 -17.57
C ASP A 170 16.13 -7.62 -16.71
N LEU A 171 16.31 -6.85 -15.62
CA LEU A 171 15.19 -6.48 -14.76
C LEU A 171 14.18 -5.58 -15.48
N HIS A 172 14.66 -4.66 -16.30
CA HIS A 172 13.79 -3.82 -17.15
C HIS A 172 12.99 -4.66 -18.14
N ALA A 173 13.62 -5.66 -18.74
CA ALA A 173 12.94 -6.56 -19.66
C ALA A 173 11.84 -7.37 -18.96
N ILE A 174 12.11 -7.89 -17.75
CA ILE A 174 11.12 -8.63 -16.97
C ILE A 174 9.99 -7.69 -16.52
N SER A 175 10.28 -6.48 -16.06
CA SER A 175 9.28 -5.46 -15.73
C SER A 175 8.36 -5.16 -16.90
N ALA A 176 8.93 -5.03 -18.11
CA ALA A 176 8.16 -4.82 -19.34
C ALA A 176 7.24 -6.01 -19.67
N LEU A 177 7.68 -7.25 -19.43
CA LEU A 177 6.83 -8.44 -19.62
C LEU A 177 5.63 -8.45 -18.66
N PHE A 178 5.84 -8.08 -17.39
CA PHE A 178 4.72 -7.92 -16.43
C PHE A 178 3.76 -6.83 -16.86
N TYR A 179 4.26 -5.69 -17.37
CA TYR A 179 3.41 -4.62 -17.90
C TYR A 179 2.58 -5.09 -19.08
N VAL A 180 3.18 -5.84 -20.03
CA VAL A 180 2.46 -6.40 -21.18
C VAL A 180 1.40 -7.40 -20.74
N ALA A 181 1.73 -8.31 -19.80
CA ALA A 181 0.79 -9.28 -19.25
C ALA A 181 -0.41 -8.58 -18.59
N ASP A 182 -0.15 -7.57 -17.76
CA ASP A 182 -1.18 -6.78 -17.08
C ASP A 182 -2.12 -6.06 -18.07
N SER A 183 -1.54 -5.54 -19.15
CA SER A 183 -2.31 -4.90 -20.23
C SER A 183 -3.20 -5.90 -20.98
N HIS A 184 -2.74 -7.14 -21.17
CA HIS A 184 -3.51 -8.20 -21.81
C HIS A 184 -4.66 -8.70 -20.93
N PHE A 185 -4.50 -8.73 -19.60
CA PHE A 185 -5.60 -9.05 -18.69
C PHE A 185 -6.76 -8.07 -18.85
N LEU A 186 -6.48 -6.78 -19.01
CA LEU A 186 -7.50 -5.78 -19.28
C LEU A 186 -8.20 -6.00 -20.63
N LEU A 187 -7.47 -6.34 -21.69
CA LEU A 187 -8.05 -6.66 -23.00
C LEU A 187 -9.00 -7.85 -22.91
N LEU A 188 -8.61 -8.94 -22.23
CA LEU A 188 -9.45 -10.13 -22.05
C LEU A 188 -10.73 -9.81 -21.28
N ARG A 189 -10.66 -8.98 -20.23
CA ARG A 189 -11.84 -8.49 -19.51
C ARG A 189 -12.82 -7.76 -20.44
N ASN A 190 -12.30 -6.84 -21.27
CA ASN A 190 -13.12 -6.04 -22.17
C ASN A 190 -13.78 -6.91 -23.25
N GLU A 191 -13.08 -7.90 -23.78
CA GLU A 191 -13.65 -8.87 -24.71
C GLU A 191 -14.76 -9.71 -24.07
N GLN A 192 -14.58 -10.17 -22.84
CA GLN A 192 -15.60 -10.91 -22.10
C GLN A 192 -16.84 -10.06 -21.87
N SER A 193 -16.68 -8.83 -21.37
CA SER A 193 -17.79 -7.91 -21.12
C SER A 193 -18.57 -7.59 -22.40
N HIS A 194 -17.88 -7.49 -23.54
CA HIS A 194 -18.53 -7.25 -24.82
C HIS A 194 -19.38 -8.47 -25.30
N ARG A 195 -18.89 -9.68 -25.06
CA ARG A 195 -19.65 -10.91 -25.38
C ARG A 195 -20.89 -11.05 -24.53
N GLU A 196 -20.85 -10.69 -23.25
CA GLU A 196 -22.02 -10.76 -22.34
C GLU A 196 -23.10 -9.72 -22.68
N GLN A 197 -22.74 -8.61 -23.34
CA GLN A 197 -23.72 -7.60 -23.80
C GLN A 197 -24.45 -7.98 -25.11
N ILE A 198 -23.93 -8.93 -25.87
CA ILE A 198 -24.48 -9.38 -27.15
C ILE A 198 -25.43 -10.59 -26.97
N GLN A 199 -25.39 -11.25 -25.82
CA GLN A 199 -26.29 -12.33 -25.43
C GLN A 199 -27.53 -11.80 -24.71
#